data_6f1cebfbdee827efd6a173d719ffd3ba
#
_entry.id   6f1cebfbdee827efd6a173d719ffd3ba
#
_cell.length_a   1.000
_cell.length_b   1.000
_cell.length_c   1.000
_cell.angle_alpha   90.00
_cell.angle_beta   90.00
_cell.angle_gamma   90.00
#
_symmetry.space_group_name_H-M   'P 1'
#
loop_
_entity.id
_entity.type
_entity.pdbx_description
1 polymer ?
#
loop_
_entity_poly.entity_id
_entity_poly.type
_entity_poly.pdbx_seq_one_letter_code
_entity_poly.pdbx_strand_id
1 'polypeptide(L)'
;MSDETRAWFGRLVADTRERFAGLAELGDDPERLYGEAQSPEGIVAVVAPGGMPVRLTLSTSALRLGPQELAERIVATQREAAAEAGRRQAEVVQELVGPATGGAVDVRSMVDRAVDKGRFRAAAEQLDSADDQFGRRR
;
A
#
# COMPACT_ATOMS: atom_id res chain seq x y z
N MET A 1 10.35 -29.49 -10.35
CA MET A 1 9.19 -29.40 -9.45
C MET A 1 8.37 -30.66 -9.57
N SER A 2 8.17 -31.38 -8.47
CA SER A 2 7.37 -32.59 -8.46
C SER A 2 5.87 -32.26 -8.64
N ASP A 3 5.09 -33.21 -9.14
CA ASP A 3 3.63 -33.04 -9.32
C ASP A 3 2.92 -32.79 -7.98
N GLU A 4 3.44 -33.32 -6.88
CA GLU A 4 2.94 -33.09 -5.52
C GLU A 4 3.11 -31.63 -5.09
N THR A 5 4.24 -31.01 -5.41
CA THR A 5 4.50 -29.59 -5.10
C THR A 5 3.58 -28.67 -5.90
N ARG A 6 3.31 -28.99 -7.17
CA ARG A 6 2.35 -28.26 -8.01
C ARG A 6 0.93 -28.39 -7.48
N ALA A 7 0.53 -29.60 -7.07
CA ALA A 7 -0.79 -29.85 -6.52
C ALA A 7 -1.00 -29.14 -5.19
N TRP A 8 0.03 -29.11 -4.33
CA TRP A 8 0.01 -28.35 -3.07
C TRP A 8 -0.10 -26.85 -3.31
N PHE A 9 0.71 -26.32 -4.22
CA PHE A 9 0.69 -24.89 -4.57
C PHE A 9 -0.66 -24.49 -5.19
N GLY A 10 -1.22 -25.33 -6.06
CA GLY A 10 -2.54 -25.12 -6.66
C GLY A 10 -3.65 -25.07 -5.61
N ARG A 11 -3.59 -25.95 -4.60
CA ARG A 11 -4.54 -25.93 -3.48
C ARG A 11 -4.37 -24.69 -2.62
N LEU A 12 -3.16 -24.28 -2.33
CA LEU A 12 -2.88 -23.07 -1.56
C LEU A 12 -3.41 -21.81 -2.27
N VAL A 13 -3.20 -21.72 -3.58
CA VAL A 13 -3.72 -20.60 -4.40
C VAL A 13 -5.25 -20.61 -4.46
N ALA A 14 -5.86 -21.77 -4.63
CA ALA A 14 -7.33 -21.91 -4.63
C ALA A 14 -7.93 -21.55 -3.27
N ASP A 15 -7.34 -22.03 -2.19
CA ASP A 15 -7.76 -21.75 -0.81
C ASP A 15 -7.63 -20.25 -0.50
N THR A 16 -6.56 -19.65 -0.95
CA THR A 16 -6.34 -18.20 -0.81
C THR A 16 -7.37 -17.41 -1.62
N ARG A 17 -7.69 -17.82 -2.83
CA ARG A 17 -8.73 -17.20 -3.65
C ARG A 17 -10.12 -17.30 -3.04
N GLU A 18 -10.48 -18.45 -2.48
CA GLU A 18 -11.76 -18.62 -1.78
C GLU A 18 -11.86 -17.72 -0.53
N ARG A 19 -10.78 -17.61 0.21
CA ARG A 19 -10.71 -16.70 1.37
C ARG A 19 -10.78 -15.25 0.96
N PHE A 20 -10.13 -14.84 -0.13
CA PHE A 20 -10.24 -13.49 -0.68
C PHE A 20 -11.62 -13.23 -1.30
N ALA A 21 -12.26 -14.22 -1.92
CA ALA A 21 -13.64 -14.10 -2.38
C ALA A 21 -14.63 -13.95 -1.20
N GLY A 22 -14.40 -14.67 -0.09
CA GLY A 22 -15.13 -14.49 1.17
C GLY A 22 -14.93 -13.11 1.78
N LEU A 23 -13.76 -12.50 1.61
CA LEU A 23 -13.48 -11.12 1.98
C LEU A 23 -14.30 -10.12 1.16
N ALA A 24 -14.45 -10.35 -0.13
CA ALA A 24 -15.28 -9.52 -1.00
C ALA A 24 -16.78 -9.64 -0.67
N GLU A 25 -17.22 -10.80 -0.17
CA GLU A 25 -18.61 -11.03 0.31
C GLU A 25 -18.85 -10.44 1.70
N LEU A 26 -17.84 -10.38 2.58
CA LEU A 26 -17.93 -9.73 3.89
C LEU A 26 -17.94 -8.20 3.82
N GLY A 27 -17.59 -7.63 2.65
CA GLY A 27 -17.61 -6.21 2.40
C GLY A 27 -18.80 -5.80 1.56
N ASP A 28 -19.97 -5.57 2.15
CA ASP A 28 -21.03 -4.76 1.55
C ASP A 28 -20.53 -3.33 1.24
N ASP A 29 -19.31 -2.99 1.69
CA ASP A 29 -18.69 -1.70 1.52
C ASP A 29 -17.20 -1.87 1.15
N PRO A 30 -16.87 -1.91 -0.17
CA PRO A 30 -15.47 -1.98 -0.62
C PRO A 30 -14.64 -0.78 -0.16
N GLU A 31 -15.25 0.33 0.19
CA GLU A 31 -14.57 1.53 0.69
C GLU A 31 -13.91 1.32 2.06
N ARG A 32 -14.30 0.31 2.80
CA ARG A 32 -13.66 -0.07 4.07
C ARG A 32 -12.18 -0.41 3.94
N LEU A 33 -11.77 -0.87 2.76
CA LEU A 33 -10.37 -1.24 2.46
C LEU A 33 -9.57 -0.08 1.86
N TYR A 34 -10.22 1.04 1.56
CA TYR A 34 -9.52 2.20 1.02
C TYR A 34 -8.71 2.89 2.11
N GLY A 35 -7.54 3.36 1.73
CA GLY A 35 -6.72 4.23 2.55
C GLY A 35 -6.98 5.69 2.23
N GLU A 36 -6.98 6.53 3.24
CA GLU A 36 -7.08 7.97 3.10
C GLU A 36 -5.94 8.65 3.84
N ALA A 37 -5.36 9.66 3.23
CA ALA A 37 -4.36 10.51 3.86
C ALA A 37 -4.59 11.96 3.49
N GLN A 38 -4.21 12.84 4.39
CA GLN A 38 -4.31 14.29 4.21
C GLN A 38 -2.97 14.95 4.54
N SER A 39 -2.51 15.81 3.66
CA SER A 39 -1.33 16.65 3.91
C SER A 39 -1.67 17.91 4.68
N PRO A 40 -0.69 18.55 5.33
CA PRO A 40 -0.90 19.85 6.00
C PRO A 40 -1.39 20.95 5.06
N GLU A 41 -1.06 20.88 3.78
CA GLU A 41 -1.46 21.85 2.77
C GLU A 41 -2.90 21.64 2.27
N GLY A 42 -3.57 20.58 2.71
CA GLY A 42 -4.95 20.27 2.32
C GLY A 42 -5.07 19.44 1.04
N ILE A 43 -4.10 18.58 0.78
CA ILE A 43 -4.19 17.54 -0.24
C ILE A 43 -4.80 16.30 0.43
N VAL A 44 -5.90 15.80 -0.11
CA VAL A 44 -6.53 14.56 0.34
C VAL A 44 -6.42 13.50 -0.76
N ALA A 45 -5.83 12.37 -0.43
CA ALA A 45 -5.72 11.23 -1.33
C ALA A 45 -6.50 10.04 -0.79
N VAL A 46 -7.27 9.39 -1.64
CA VAL A 46 -7.94 8.13 -1.36
C VAL A 46 -7.41 7.08 -2.33
N VAL A 47 -6.97 5.97 -1.79
CA VAL A 47 -6.30 4.90 -2.54
C VAL A 47 -6.99 3.57 -2.24
N ALA A 48 -7.29 2.82 -3.29
CA ALA A 48 -7.84 1.48 -3.19
C ALA A 48 -6.77 0.45 -2.77
N PRO A 49 -7.17 -0.74 -2.30
CA PRO A 49 -6.25 -1.85 -2.09
C PRO A 49 -5.41 -2.11 -3.36
N GLY A 50 -4.11 -2.31 -3.18
CA GLY A 50 -3.17 -2.45 -4.30
C GLY A 50 -2.52 -1.15 -4.74
N GLY A 51 -2.89 -0.01 -4.12
CA GLY A 51 -2.25 1.28 -4.35
C GLY A 51 -2.84 2.11 -5.50
N MET A 52 -3.98 1.70 -6.06
CA MET A 52 -4.62 2.44 -7.15
C MET A 52 -5.28 3.72 -6.62
N PRO A 53 -4.94 4.91 -7.14
CA PRO A 53 -5.60 6.14 -6.77
C PRO A 53 -7.08 6.14 -7.17
N VAL A 54 -7.95 6.50 -6.23
CA VAL A 54 -9.41 6.59 -6.45
C VAL A 54 -9.87 8.02 -6.48
N ARG A 55 -9.32 8.85 -5.60
CA ARG A 55 -9.69 10.25 -5.48
C ARG A 55 -8.49 11.08 -5.04
N LEU A 56 -8.37 12.24 -5.63
CA LEU A 56 -7.42 13.26 -5.22
C LEU A 56 -8.16 14.59 -5.12
N THR A 57 -8.08 15.23 -3.97
CA THR A 57 -8.67 16.54 -3.71
C THR A 57 -7.56 17.52 -3.35
N LEU A 58 -7.55 18.67 -4.00
CA LEU A 58 -6.61 19.74 -3.76
C LEU A 58 -7.33 20.96 -3.20
N SER A 59 -6.84 21.47 -2.07
CA SER A 59 -7.31 22.74 -1.53
C SER A 59 -6.73 23.92 -2.31
N THR A 60 -7.31 25.10 -2.10
CA THR A 60 -6.76 26.34 -2.64
C THR A 60 -5.33 26.58 -2.14
N SER A 61 -5.05 26.25 -0.89
CA SER A 61 -3.70 26.35 -0.30
C SER A 61 -2.70 25.44 -0.98
N ALA A 62 -3.10 24.22 -1.33
CA ALA A 62 -2.27 23.28 -2.09
C ALA A 62 -1.93 23.83 -3.48
N LEU A 63 -2.90 24.46 -4.14
CA LEU A 63 -2.72 25.04 -5.48
C LEU A 63 -1.77 26.27 -5.50
N ARG A 64 -1.47 26.84 -4.34
CA ARG A 64 -0.48 27.92 -4.21
C ARG A 64 0.95 27.41 -4.18
N LEU A 65 1.17 26.14 -3.96
CA LEU A 65 2.49 25.52 -4.08
C LEU A 65 2.97 25.60 -5.52
N GLY A 66 4.28 25.72 -5.72
CA GLY A 66 4.85 25.59 -7.05
C GLY A 66 4.58 24.19 -7.64
N PRO A 67 4.60 24.04 -8.96
CA PRO A 67 4.20 22.77 -9.60
C PRO A 67 5.03 21.57 -9.16
N GLN A 68 6.32 21.75 -8.95
CA GLN A 68 7.18 20.66 -8.49
C GLN A 68 6.90 20.28 -7.04
N GLU A 69 6.77 21.24 -6.15
CA GLU A 69 6.45 21.00 -4.75
C GLU A 69 5.05 20.37 -4.60
N LEU A 70 4.08 20.85 -5.36
CA LEU A 70 2.74 20.25 -5.42
C LEU A 70 2.80 18.78 -5.83
N ALA A 71 3.55 18.46 -6.89
CA ALA A 71 3.71 17.09 -7.36
C ALA A 71 4.34 16.18 -6.29
N GLU A 72 5.37 16.63 -5.62
CA GLU A 72 6.04 15.89 -4.53
C GLU A 72 5.09 15.64 -3.37
N ARG A 73 4.30 16.64 -2.98
CA ARG A 73 3.31 16.52 -1.91
C ARG A 73 2.16 15.57 -2.27
N ILE A 74 1.70 15.60 -3.51
CA ILE A 74 0.69 14.67 -4.01
C ILE A 74 1.21 13.22 -3.91
N VAL A 75 2.41 12.97 -4.40
CA VAL A 75 3.01 11.63 -4.35
C VAL A 75 3.19 11.16 -2.92
N ALA A 76 3.69 12.01 -2.02
CA ALA A 76 3.83 11.68 -0.61
C ALA A 76 2.49 11.33 0.05
N THR A 77 1.45 12.13 -0.21
CA THR A 77 0.10 11.89 0.34
C THR A 77 -0.52 10.61 -0.19
N GLN A 78 -0.33 10.32 -1.48
CA GLN A 78 -0.77 9.06 -2.07
C GLN A 78 -0.06 7.84 -1.48
N ARG A 79 1.23 7.95 -1.19
CA ARG A 79 1.99 6.87 -0.52
C ARG A 79 1.48 6.61 0.88
N GLU A 80 1.16 7.64 1.63
CA GLU A 80 0.57 7.50 2.96
C GLU A 80 -0.81 6.84 2.90
N ALA A 81 -1.65 7.25 1.95
CA ALA A 81 -2.95 6.64 1.72
C ALA A 81 -2.82 5.16 1.31
N ALA A 82 -1.85 4.82 0.46
CA ALA A 82 -1.58 3.44 0.08
C ALA A 82 -1.11 2.58 1.27
N ALA A 83 -0.27 3.14 2.13
CA ALA A 83 0.15 2.47 3.36
C ALA A 83 -1.04 2.22 4.32
N GLU A 84 -1.95 3.18 4.43
CA GLU A 84 -3.17 3.02 5.22
C GLU A 84 -4.09 1.94 4.63
N ALA A 85 -4.28 1.91 3.31
CA ALA A 85 -5.02 0.85 2.64
C ALA A 85 -4.40 -0.54 2.92
N GLY A 86 -3.08 -0.63 2.87
CA GLY A 86 -2.35 -1.86 3.20
C GLY A 86 -2.57 -2.30 4.66
N ARG A 87 -2.57 -1.37 5.61
CA ARG A 87 -2.86 -1.68 7.02
C ARG A 87 -4.29 -2.18 7.23
N ARG A 88 -5.28 -1.54 6.61
CA ARG A 88 -6.69 -1.97 6.68
C ARG A 88 -6.88 -3.36 6.08
N GLN A 89 -6.25 -3.61 4.96
CA GLN A 89 -6.27 -4.93 4.33
C GLN A 89 -5.62 -6.00 5.22
N ALA A 90 -4.50 -5.67 5.87
CA ALA A 90 -3.83 -6.57 6.81
C ALA A 90 -4.69 -6.87 8.03
N GLU A 91 -5.41 -5.90 8.57
CA GLU A 91 -6.34 -6.10 9.69
C GLU A 91 -7.45 -7.09 9.33
N VAL A 92 -8.04 -6.94 8.15
CA VAL A 92 -9.09 -7.85 7.66
C VAL A 92 -8.53 -9.25 7.44
N VAL A 93 -7.35 -9.38 6.84
CA VAL A 93 -6.68 -10.68 6.68
C VAL A 93 -6.36 -11.31 8.04
N GLN A 94 -5.91 -10.53 9.00
CA GLN A 94 -5.62 -11.00 10.36
C GLN A 94 -6.88 -11.53 11.07
N GLU A 95 -8.01 -10.85 10.92
CA GLU A 95 -9.28 -11.30 11.46
C GLU A 95 -9.72 -12.67 10.90
N LEU A 96 -9.40 -12.93 9.64
CA LEU A 96 -9.75 -14.20 8.99
C LEU A 96 -8.75 -15.32 9.25
N VAL A 97 -7.46 -15.01 9.27
CA VAL A 97 -6.36 -15.98 9.36
C VAL A 97 -5.94 -16.20 10.81
N GLY A 98 -6.05 -15.18 11.67
CA GLY A 98 -5.66 -15.22 13.06
C GLY A 98 -6.23 -16.40 13.85
N PRO A 99 -7.54 -16.66 13.78
CA PRO A 99 -8.15 -17.81 14.45
C PRO A 99 -7.69 -19.17 13.90
N ALA A 100 -7.42 -19.24 12.60
CA ALA A 100 -6.98 -20.47 11.94
C ALA A 100 -5.51 -20.85 12.26
N THR A 101 -4.70 -19.86 12.61
CA THR A 101 -3.26 -20.04 12.88
C THR A 101 -2.92 -19.96 14.38
N GLY A 102 -3.93 -19.80 15.24
CA GLY A 102 -3.72 -19.64 16.69
C GLY A 102 -2.89 -18.38 17.05
N GLY A 103 -2.92 -17.36 16.21
CA GLY A 103 -2.17 -16.13 16.40
C GLY A 103 -0.69 -16.20 16.02
N ALA A 104 -0.24 -17.29 15.40
CA ALA A 104 1.16 -17.48 15.02
C ALA A 104 1.64 -16.57 13.88
N VAL A 105 0.70 -16.02 13.09
CA VAL A 105 1.01 -15.13 11.96
C VAL A 105 0.49 -13.74 12.26
N ASP A 106 1.40 -12.78 12.39
CA ASP A 106 1.10 -11.36 12.51
C ASP A 106 1.25 -10.67 11.16
N VAL A 107 0.15 -10.62 10.42
CA VAL A 107 0.12 -10.00 9.08
C VAL A 107 0.35 -8.50 9.15
N ARG A 108 -0.10 -7.84 10.22
CA ARG A 108 0.07 -6.40 10.40
C ARG A 108 1.55 -6.00 10.46
N SER A 109 2.33 -6.68 11.27
CA SER A 109 3.77 -6.41 11.35
C SER A 109 4.53 -6.75 10.08
N MET A 110 4.03 -7.70 9.29
CA MET A 110 4.59 -8.00 7.96
C MET A 110 4.33 -6.86 6.96
N VAL A 111 3.15 -6.27 6.98
CA VAL A 111 2.79 -5.14 6.10
C VAL A 111 3.56 -3.89 6.52
N ASP A 112 3.64 -3.57 7.80
CA ASP A 112 4.40 -2.42 8.28
C ASP A 112 5.88 -2.51 7.90
N ARG A 113 6.48 -3.69 8.01
CA ARG A 113 7.86 -3.94 7.54
C ARG A 113 8.03 -3.79 6.03
N ALA A 114 7.05 -4.21 5.25
CA ALA A 114 7.08 -4.08 3.80
C ALA A 114 6.94 -2.61 3.37
N VAL A 115 6.09 -1.84 4.05
CA VAL A 115 5.93 -0.40 3.84
C VAL A 115 7.22 0.35 4.18
N ASP A 116 7.85 0.03 5.31
CA ASP A 116 9.11 0.65 5.70
C ASP A 116 10.25 0.32 4.73
N LYS A 117 10.36 -0.93 4.29
CA LYS A 117 11.33 -1.31 3.25
C LYS A 117 11.09 -0.58 1.94
N GLY A 118 9.84 -0.38 1.54
CA GLY A 118 9.49 0.39 0.35
C GLY A 118 9.90 1.86 0.46
N ARG A 119 9.74 2.47 1.63
CA ARG A 119 10.20 3.84 1.90
C ARG A 119 11.72 3.97 1.83
N PHE A 120 12.45 3.04 2.42
CA PHE A 120 13.91 3.01 2.36
C PHE A 120 14.43 2.83 0.94
N ARG A 121 13.81 1.97 0.17
CA ARG A 121 14.19 1.72 -1.22
C ARG A 121 13.97 2.95 -2.10
N ALA A 122 12.84 3.61 -1.96
CA ALA A 122 12.55 4.86 -2.68
C ALA A 122 13.51 5.99 -2.31
N ALA A 123 13.86 6.11 -1.03
CA ALA A 123 14.84 7.09 -0.56
C ALA A 123 16.25 6.79 -1.09
N ALA A 124 16.67 5.53 -1.13
CA ALA A 124 17.95 5.10 -1.67
C ALA A 124 18.05 5.37 -3.19
N GLU A 125 16.99 5.09 -3.93
CA GLU A 125 16.90 5.37 -5.36
C GLU A 125 16.97 6.88 -5.67
N GLN A 126 16.37 7.71 -4.81
CA GLN A 126 16.47 9.18 -4.95
C GLN A 126 17.87 9.70 -4.67
N LEU A 127 18.57 9.15 -3.68
CA LEU A 127 19.95 9.52 -3.37
C LEU A 127 20.91 9.12 -4.50
N ASP A 128 20.73 7.94 -5.06
CA ASP A 128 21.54 7.44 -6.19
C ASP A 128 21.33 8.29 -7.45
N SER A 129 20.08 8.69 -7.72
CA SER A 129 19.76 9.58 -8.83
C SER A 129 20.34 11.00 -8.65
N ALA A 130 20.41 11.50 -7.42
CA ALA A 130 20.99 12.81 -7.11
C ALA A 130 22.52 12.80 -7.30
N ASP A 131 23.17 11.71 -6.90
CA ASP A 131 24.62 11.55 -7.06
C ASP A 131 25.02 11.46 -8.54
N ASP A 132 24.23 10.81 -9.36
CA ASP A 132 24.43 10.70 -10.81
C ASP A 132 24.27 12.07 -11.53
N GLN A 133 23.38 12.94 -11.04
CA GLN A 133 23.21 14.29 -11.56
C GLN A 133 24.38 15.22 -11.18
N PHE A 134 24.97 15.06 -10.02
CA PHE A 134 26.15 15.83 -9.59
C PHE A 134 27.45 15.32 -10.24
N GLY A 135 27.55 14.03 -10.57
CA GLY A 135 28.69 13.44 -11.25
C GLY A 135 28.86 13.85 -12.72
N ARG A 136 27.82 14.31 -13.38
CA ARG A 136 27.83 14.71 -14.80
C ARG A 136 28.19 16.16 -15.05
N ARG A 137 28.43 16.97 -14.04
CA ARG A 137 28.80 18.40 -14.15
C ARG A 137 30.32 18.67 -14.05
N ARG A 138 31.14 17.64 -14.21
CA ARG A 138 32.60 17.80 -14.28
C ARG A 138 33.08 17.81 -15.70
#